data_b15b226e3cf9efbdd02eefa3ea46ca96
#
_entry.id   b15b226e3cf9efbdd02eefa3ea46ca96
#
_cell.length_a   1.000
_cell.length_b   1.000
_cell.length_c   1.000
_cell.angle_alpha   90.00
_cell.angle_beta   90.00
_cell.angle_gamma   90.00
#
_symmetry.space_group_name_H-M   'P 1'
#
loop_
_entity.id
_entity.type
_entity.pdbx_description
1 polymer ?
#
loop_
_entity_poly.entity_id
_entity_poly.type
_entity_poly.pdbx_seq_one_letter_code
_entity_poly.pdbx_strand_id
1 'polypeptide(L)'
;MITYQQESLVTSKADAIPLLTNHWEEIALNKDKIKLNPDWDAYANLEEAGVLKIFTASDAENKLVGYFVVFVKAHIHYKDNLFADNDLLFVDKNYRKGFTGPRLMKFAEKCLKADGVDVIIVNTKRHKPFDSLLIWLGYKHIENLYSKVL
;
A
#
# COMPACT_ATOMS: atom_id res chain seq x y z
N MET A 1 -11.39 16.28 -8.98
CA MET A 1 -10.13 15.78 -9.58
C MET A 1 -9.35 15.05 -8.50
N ILE A 2 -8.69 13.92 -8.80
CA ILE A 2 -7.83 13.21 -7.83
C ILE A 2 -6.38 13.59 -8.09
N THR A 3 -5.65 13.96 -7.04
CA THR A 3 -4.20 14.21 -7.04
C THR A 3 -3.47 13.02 -6.44
N TYR A 4 -2.27 12.73 -6.96
CA TYR A 4 -1.42 11.64 -6.50
C TYR A 4 -0.08 12.21 -6.07
N GLN A 5 0.39 11.81 -4.88
CA GLN A 5 1.63 12.33 -4.31
C GLN A 5 2.41 11.22 -3.62
N GLN A 6 3.73 11.39 -3.53
CA GLN A 6 4.55 10.68 -2.57
C GLN A 6 4.69 11.60 -1.34
N GLU A 7 4.34 11.09 -0.18
CA GLU A 7 4.30 11.88 1.04
C GLU A 7 5.16 11.26 2.15
N SER A 8 5.47 12.09 3.16
CA SER A 8 6.09 11.62 4.39
C SER A 8 5.04 11.12 5.37
N LEU A 9 5.48 10.34 6.36
CA LEU A 9 4.61 9.89 7.45
C LEU A 9 4.04 11.08 8.24
N VAL A 10 4.86 12.10 8.48
CA VAL A 10 4.45 13.30 9.22
C VAL A 10 3.28 14.02 8.55
N THR A 11 3.30 14.13 7.22
CA THR A 11 2.25 14.83 6.46
C THR A 11 0.98 14.00 6.30
N SER A 12 1.10 12.68 6.17
CA SER A 12 -0.03 11.80 5.83
C SER A 12 -0.70 11.10 7.02
N LYS A 13 -0.01 10.96 8.16
CA LYS A 13 -0.48 10.16 9.30
C LYS A 13 -1.86 10.55 9.82
N ALA A 14 -2.09 11.85 10.06
CA ALA A 14 -3.34 12.31 10.66
C ALA A 14 -4.55 11.96 9.78
N ASP A 15 -4.42 12.14 8.47
CA ASP A 15 -5.47 11.85 7.49
C ASP A 15 -5.57 10.34 7.18
N ALA A 16 -4.48 9.60 7.38
CA ALA A 16 -4.45 8.16 7.17
C ALA A 16 -5.19 7.37 8.26
N ILE A 17 -5.23 7.84 9.50
CA ILE A 17 -5.83 7.10 10.64
C ILE A 17 -7.32 6.75 10.39
N PRO A 18 -8.21 7.67 9.99
CA PRO A 18 -9.60 7.31 9.69
C PRO A 18 -9.72 6.34 8.52
N LEU A 19 -8.91 6.51 7.48
CA LEU A 19 -8.90 5.65 6.31
C LEU A 19 -8.38 4.25 6.65
N LEU A 20 -7.37 4.15 7.51
CA LEU A 20 -6.82 2.89 7.99
C LEU A 20 -7.83 2.11 8.84
N THR A 21 -8.64 2.80 9.64
CA THR A 21 -9.73 2.19 10.39
C THR A 21 -10.77 1.57 9.44
N ASN A 22 -11.19 2.31 8.42
CA ASN A 22 -12.12 1.81 7.40
C ASN A 22 -11.54 0.62 6.63
N HIS A 23 -10.24 0.69 6.28
CA HIS A 23 -9.52 -0.38 5.63
C HIS A 23 -9.52 -1.65 6.50
N TRP A 24 -9.16 -1.54 7.77
CA TRP A 24 -9.15 -2.65 8.71
C TRP A 24 -10.55 -3.26 8.89
N GLU A 25 -11.58 -2.44 9.04
CA GLU A 25 -12.97 -2.90 9.15
C GLU A 25 -13.41 -3.70 7.93
N GLU A 26 -12.97 -3.31 6.75
CA GLU A 26 -13.35 -3.97 5.49
C GLU A 26 -12.63 -5.30 5.26
N ILE A 27 -11.33 -5.39 5.57
CA ILE A 27 -10.50 -6.53 5.10
C ILE A 27 -9.83 -7.34 6.20
N ALA A 28 -9.77 -6.88 7.45
CA ALA A 28 -9.02 -7.59 8.49
C ALA A 28 -9.66 -8.93 8.82
N LEU A 29 -8.81 -9.92 9.07
CA LEU A 29 -9.16 -11.23 9.58
C LEU A 29 -8.87 -11.30 11.08
N ASN A 30 -9.55 -12.22 11.78
CA ASN A 30 -9.32 -12.50 13.20
C ASN A 30 -9.43 -11.25 14.10
N LYS A 31 -10.38 -10.37 13.82
CA LYS A 31 -10.59 -9.09 14.52
C LYS A 31 -10.85 -9.23 16.02
N ASP A 32 -11.34 -10.36 16.45
CA ASP A 32 -11.57 -10.70 17.86
C ASP A 32 -10.24 -10.86 18.63
N LYS A 33 -9.20 -11.36 17.98
CA LYS A 33 -7.88 -11.65 18.57
C LYS A 33 -6.81 -10.63 18.19
N ILE A 34 -6.80 -10.15 16.96
CA ILE A 34 -5.79 -9.26 16.41
C ILE A 34 -6.39 -7.88 16.20
N LYS A 35 -6.02 -6.92 17.05
CA LYS A 35 -6.54 -5.55 17.00
C LYS A 35 -5.63 -4.64 16.17
N LEU A 36 -6.26 -3.65 15.51
CA LEU A 36 -5.51 -2.60 14.84
C LEU A 36 -4.79 -1.73 15.88
N ASN A 37 -3.47 -1.75 15.83
CA ASN A 37 -2.61 -0.93 16.68
C ASN A 37 -1.28 -0.69 15.97
N PRO A 38 -1.21 0.28 15.03
CA PRO A 38 0.00 0.54 14.27
C PRO A 38 1.13 1.04 15.16
N ASP A 39 2.32 0.50 14.97
CA ASP A 39 3.55 0.98 15.57
C ASP A 39 4.09 2.17 14.75
N TRP A 40 3.67 3.38 15.12
CA TRP A 40 4.04 4.59 14.41
C TRP A 40 5.53 4.93 14.54
N ASP A 41 6.18 4.54 15.63
CA ASP A 41 7.62 4.75 15.82
C ASP A 41 8.41 3.82 14.89
N ALA A 42 7.98 2.58 14.73
CA ALA A 42 8.56 1.67 13.75
C ALA A 42 8.41 2.20 12.31
N TYR A 43 7.23 2.72 11.94
CA TYR A 43 7.03 3.37 10.64
C TYR A 43 7.96 4.57 10.43
N ALA A 44 8.12 5.42 11.45
CA ALA A 44 9.04 6.57 11.38
C ALA A 44 10.50 6.14 11.18
N ASN A 45 10.94 5.13 11.92
CA ASN A 45 12.29 4.57 11.78
C ASN A 45 12.53 3.97 10.38
N LEU A 46 11.52 3.29 9.82
CA LEU A 46 11.60 2.74 8.45
C LEU A 46 11.62 3.86 7.40
N GLU A 47 10.92 4.97 7.63
CA GLU A 47 10.98 6.14 6.73
C GLU A 47 12.36 6.79 6.79
N GLU A 48 12.92 7.01 7.98
CA GLU A 48 14.26 7.55 8.16
C GLU A 48 15.34 6.68 7.51
N ALA A 49 15.18 5.36 7.59
CA ALA A 49 16.05 4.40 6.92
C ALA A 49 15.87 4.35 5.38
N GLY A 50 14.91 5.10 4.81
CA GLY A 50 14.61 5.10 3.38
C GLY A 50 13.83 3.89 2.88
N VAL A 51 13.40 3.02 3.79
CA VAL A 51 12.67 1.77 3.50
C VAL A 51 11.19 2.03 3.23
N LEU A 52 10.55 2.88 4.04
CA LEU A 52 9.13 3.20 3.90
C LEU A 52 8.91 4.19 2.76
N LYS A 53 7.98 3.86 1.85
CA LYS A 53 7.47 4.77 0.82
C LYS A 53 5.95 4.83 0.89
N ILE A 54 5.41 6.05 0.92
CA ILE A 54 3.96 6.31 1.04
C ILE A 54 3.51 7.06 -0.21
N PHE A 55 2.56 6.48 -0.92
CA PHE A 55 1.90 7.10 -2.07
C PHE A 55 0.45 7.33 -1.72
N THR A 56 -0.07 8.53 -1.99
CA THR A 56 -1.41 8.94 -1.61
C THR A 56 -2.24 9.37 -2.80
N ALA A 57 -3.55 9.24 -2.65
CA ALA A 57 -4.55 9.82 -3.53
C ALA A 57 -5.48 10.71 -2.70
N SER A 58 -5.61 11.96 -3.08
CA SER A 58 -6.48 12.94 -2.42
C SER A 58 -7.48 13.55 -3.40
N ASP A 59 -8.68 13.88 -2.93
CA ASP A 59 -9.71 14.52 -3.73
C ASP A 59 -9.47 16.03 -3.93
N ALA A 60 -10.44 16.71 -4.55
CA ALA A 60 -10.34 18.14 -4.84
C ALA A 60 -10.32 19.02 -3.57
N GLU A 61 -10.74 18.49 -2.45
CA GLU A 61 -10.77 19.15 -1.14
C GLU A 61 -9.57 18.77 -0.27
N ASN A 62 -8.56 18.11 -0.87
CA ASN A 62 -7.38 17.56 -0.22
C ASN A 62 -7.67 16.47 0.82
N LYS A 63 -8.83 15.84 0.78
CA LYS A 63 -9.14 14.70 1.64
C LYS A 63 -8.44 13.47 1.11
N LEU A 64 -7.72 12.77 1.99
CA LEU A 64 -7.09 11.48 1.67
C LEU A 64 -8.16 10.42 1.37
N VAL A 65 -8.13 9.86 0.17
CA VAL A 65 -9.11 8.87 -0.31
C VAL A 65 -8.49 7.53 -0.68
N GLY A 66 -7.18 7.46 -0.71
CA GLY A 66 -6.46 6.21 -0.94
C GLY A 66 -4.97 6.33 -0.64
N TYR A 67 -4.36 5.20 -0.36
CA TYR A 67 -2.92 5.08 -0.16
C TYR A 67 -2.39 3.76 -0.72
N PHE A 68 -1.13 3.79 -1.08
CA PHE A 68 -0.30 2.63 -1.36
C PHE A 68 1.02 2.78 -0.63
N VAL A 69 1.24 1.92 0.36
CA VAL A 69 2.42 1.94 1.24
C VAL A 69 3.25 0.70 0.97
N VAL A 70 4.54 0.89 0.77
CA VAL A 70 5.47 -0.20 0.48
C VAL A 70 6.73 -0.09 1.32
N PHE A 71 7.38 -1.23 1.55
CA PHE A 71 8.72 -1.32 2.10
C PHE A 71 9.71 -1.66 0.99
N VAL A 72 10.66 -0.77 0.74
CA VAL A 72 11.71 -0.93 -0.28
C VAL A 72 13.00 -1.38 0.38
N LYS A 73 13.48 -2.55 0.00
CA LYS A 73 14.69 -3.15 0.56
C LYS A 73 15.38 -4.06 -0.46
N ALA A 74 16.68 -4.27 -0.28
CA ALA A 74 17.38 -5.33 -1.00
C ALA A 74 16.82 -6.71 -0.57
N HIS A 75 16.65 -7.59 -1.54
CA HIS A 75 16.20 -8.95 -1.26
C HIS A 75 17.38 -9.80 -0.75
N ILE A 76 17.19 -10.54 0.34
CA ILE A 76 18.28 -11.31 0.98
C ILE A 76 18.91 -12.31 0.01
N HIS A 77 18.13 -12.96 -0.86
CA HIS A 77 18.61 -13.90 -1.85
C HIS A 77 19.11 -13.25 -3.15
N TYR A 78 18.76 -11.96 -3.37
CA TYR A 78 19.09 -11.19 -4.57
C TYR A 78 19.57 -9.80 -4.16
N LYS A 79 20.76 -9.73 -3.53
CA LYS A 79 21.30 -8.53 -2.88
C LYS A 79 21.48 -7.31 -3.79
N ASP A 80 21.57 -7.55 -5.09
CA ASP A 80 21.78 -6.51 -6.10
C ASP A 80 20.44 -5.94 -6.65
N ASN A 81 19.30 -6.45 -6.15
CA ASN A 81 17.98 -6.04 -6.59
C ASN A 81 17.14 -5.47 -5.44
N LEU A 82 16.45 -4.36 -5.71
CA LEU A 82 15.52 -3.74 -4.80
C LEU A 82 14.10 -4.25 -5.04
N PHE A 83 13.46 -4.66 -3.96
CA PHE A 83 12.07 -5.11 -3.94
C PHE A 83 11.22 -4.13 -3.14
N ALA A 84 10.06 -3.79 -3.65
CA ALA A 84 9.02 -3.06 -2.94
C ALA A 84 7.90 -4.03 -2.56
N ASP A 85 7.80 -4.37 -1.29
CA ASP A 85 6.74 -5.21 -0.74
C ASP A 85 5.58 -4.35 -0.27
N ASN A 86 4.34 -4.62 -0.71
CA ASN A 86 3.22 -3.84 -0.23
C ASN A 86 2.91 -4.14 1.24
N ASP A 87 2.80 -3.07 2.02
CA ASP A 87 2.27 -3.10 3.39
C ASP A 87 0.76 -2.84 3.37
N LEU A 88 0.36 -1.71 2.77
CA LEU A 88 -1.03 -1.27 2.70
C LEU A 88 -1.37 -0.83 1.26
N LEU A 89 -2.52 -1.26 0.77
CA LEU A 89 -3.12 -0.73 -0.46
C LEU A 89 -4.63 -0.63 -0.26
N PHE A 90 -5.15 0.59 -0.29
CA PHE A 90 -6.57 0.83 -0.10
C PHE A 90 -7.01 2.10 -0.81
N VAL A 91 -8.23 2.07 -1.33
CA VAL A 91 -8.97 3.24 -1.83
C VAL A 91 -10.35 3.21 -1.20
N ASP A 92 -10.82 4.33 -0.66
CA ASP A 92 -12.16 4.46 -0.11
C ASP A 92 -13.21 4.02 -1.14
N LYS A 93 -14.20 3.26 -0.70
CA LYS A 93 -15.24 2.65 -1.56
C LYS A 93 -15.95 3.65 -2.47
N ASN A 94 -16.12 4.89 -2.00
CA ASN A 94 -16.79 5.95 -2.76
C ASN A 94 -15.94 6.45 -3.93
N TYR A 95 -14.64 6.17 -3.93
CA TYR A 95 -13.67 6.61 -4.95
C TYR A 95 -13.16 5.46 -5.83
N ARG A 96 -13.69 4.23 -5.66
CA ARG A 96 -13.31 3.06 -6.47
C ARG A 96 -13.93 3.04 -7.86
N LYS A 97 -15.02 3.77 -8.06
CA LYS A 97 -15.63 3.91 -9.38
C LYS A 97 -14.73 4.79 -10.26
N GLY A 98 -14.15 4.20 -11.30
CA GLY A 98 -13.21 4.87 -12.18
C GLY A 98 -11.76 4.39 -11.99
N PHE A 99 -10.81 5.30 -12.16
CA PHE A 99 -9.39 4.93 -12.26
C PHE A 99 -8.52 5.36 -11.07
N THR A 100 -9.11 5.68 -9.91
CA THR A 100 -8.33 6.15 -8.74
C THR A 100 -7.28 5.13 -8.32
N GLY A 101 -7.67 3.89 -8.06
CA GLY A 101 -6.75 2.81 -7.68
C GLY A 101 -5.68 2.52 -8.74
N PRO A 102 -6.08 2.25 -10.01
CA PRO A 102 -5.11 2.05 -11.11
C PRO A 102 -4.12 3.19 -11.28
N ARG A 103 -4.56 4.44 -11.19
CA ARG A 103 -3.68 5.61 -11.33
C ARG A 103 -2.75 5.78 -10.14
N LEU A 104 -3.23 5.49 -8.91
CA LEU A 104 -2.38 5.49 -7.72
C LEU A 104 -1.26 4.46 -7.87
N MET A 105 -1.56 3.25 -8.28
CA MET A 105 -0.56 2.21 -8.50
C MET A 105 0.45 2.60 -9.60
N LYS A 106 -0.02 3.08 -10.75
CA LYS A 106 0.86 3.56 -11.83
C LYS A 106 1.75 4.73 -11.41
N PHE A 107 1.22 5.64 -10.58
CA PHE A 107 2.01 6.72 -10.02
C PHE A 107 3.13 6.18 -9.13
N ALA A 108 2.79 5.27 -8.20
CA ALA A 108 3.76 4.61 -7.34
C ALA A 108 4.82 3.82 -8.13
N GLU A 109 4.40 3.04 -9.13
CA GLU A 109 5.31 2.31 -10.02
C GLU A 109 6.32 3.23 -10.70
N LYS A 110 5.88 4.39 -11.19
CA LYS A 110 6.76 5.39 -11.80
C LYS A 110 7.80 5.92 -10.82
N CYS A 111 7.38 6.26 -9.59
CA CYS A 111 8.28 6.76 -8.55
C CYS A 111 9.27 5.67 -8.11
N LEU A 112 8.79 4.47 -7.83
CA LEU A 112 9.61 3.33 -7.41
C LEU A 112 10.65 2.95 -8.48
N LYS A 113 10.25 2.96 -9.75
CA LYS A 113 11.18 2.74 -10.86
C LYS A 113 12.27 3.80 -10.94
N ALA A 114 11.92 5.07 -10.71
CA ALA A 114 12.89 6.17 -10.67
C ALA A 114 13.86 6.02 -9.47
N ASP A 115 13.40 5.44 -8.36
CA ASP A 115 14.22 5.12 -7.18
C ASP A 115 15.07 3.84 -7.34
N GLY A 116 15.02 3.16 -8.50
CA GLY A 116 15.81 1.96 -8.79
C GLY A 116 15.20 0.65 -8.29
N VAL A 117 13.90 0.63 -7.98
CA VAL A 117 13.20 -0.61 -7.61
C VAL A 117 13.05 -1.51 -8.84
N ASP A 118 13.41 -2.78 -8.69
CA ASP A 118 13.35 -3.79 -9.75
C ASP A 118 12.04 -4.56 -9.77
N VAL A 119 11.49 -4.84 -8.59
CA VAL A 119 10.29 -5.69 -8.43
C VAL A 119 9.33 -5.08 -7.40
N ILE A 120 8.05 -5.08 -7.73
CA ILE A 120 6.96 -4.72 -6.80
C ILE A 120 6.14 -5.98 -6.54
N ILE A 121 5.94 -6.30 -5.26
CA ILE A 121 5.10 -7.40 -4.80
C ILE A 121 3.83 -6.83 -4.18
N VAL A 122 2.67 -7.24 -4.68
CA VAL A 122 1.35 -6.81 -4.18
C VAL A 122 0.54 -8.03 -3.77
N ASN A 123 0.00 -7.99 -2.56
CA ASN A 123 -0.87 -9.03 -2.01
C ASN A 123 -2.33 -8.61 -2.09
N THR A 124 -3.22 -9.53 -2.45
CA THR A 124 -4.67 -9.34 -2.36
C THR A 124 -5.28 -10.26 -1.30
N LYS A 125 -6.38 -9.84 -0.68
CA LYS A 125 -7.14 -10.69 0.24
C LYS A 125 -8.12 -11.56 -0.55
N ARG A 126 -8.13 -12.86 -0.30
CA ARG A 126 -9.01 -13.80 -1.02
C ARG A 126 -10.50 -13.47 -0.93
N HIS A 127 -10.95 -12.90 0.20
CA HIS A 127 -12.35 -12.52 0.40
C HIS A 127 -12.70 -11.12 -0.14
N LYS A 128 -11.70 -10.34 -0.57
CA LYS A 128 -11.82 -9.02 -1.20
C LYS A 128 -10.77 -8.87 -2.30
N PRO A 129 -10.80 -9.73 -3.32
CA PRO A 129 -9.76 -9.76 -4.35
C PRO A 129 -9.90 -8.57 -5.30
N PHE A 130 -8.76 -8.15 -5.85
CA PHE A 130 -8.66 -7.24 -6.99
C PHE A 130 -7.64 -7.73 -8.03
N ASP A 131 -7.53 -9.06 -8.14
CA ASP A 131 -6.58 -9.74 -9.03
C ASP A 131 -6.73 -9.31 -10.49
N SER A 132 -7.95 -9.13 -10.99
CA SER A 132 -8.20 -8.67 -12.37
C SER A 132 -7.58 -7.30 -12.64
N LEU A 133 -7.57 -6.40 -11.64
CA LEU A 133 -6.87 -5.12 -11.74
C LEU A 133 -5.37 -5.32 -11.84
N LEU A 134 -4.79 -6.17 -11.01
CA LEU A 134 -3.35 -6.46 -11.03
C LEU A 134 -2.93 -7.07 -12.38
N ILE A 135 -3.67 -8.06 -12.89
CA ILE A 135 -3.41 -8.65 -14.19
C ILE A 135 -3.48 -7.60 -15.31
N TRP A 136 -4.50 -6.73 -15.27
CA TRP A 136 -4.64 -5.64 -16.24
C TRP A 136 -3.47 -4.63 -16.16
N LEU A 137 -2.92 -4.39 -14.96
CA LEU A 137 -1.72 -3.56 -14.76
C LEU A 137 -0.41 -4.26 -15.14
N GLY A 138 -0.46 -5.55 -15.51
CA GLY A 138 0.71 -6.33 -15.93
C GLY A 138 1.38 -7.15 -14.83
N TYR A 139 0.80 -7.20 -13.63
CA TYR A 139 1.28 -8.08 -12.57
C TYR A 139 0.97 -9.54 -12.91
N LYS A 140 1.81 -10.46 -12.41
CA LYS A 140 1.64 -11.91 -12.54
C LYS A 140 1.39 -12.51 -11.16
N HIS A 141 0.46 -13.44 -11.07
CA HIS A 141 0.28 -14.24 -9.86
C HIS A 141 1.48 -15.19 -9.69
N ILE A 142 2.17 -15.06 -8.58
CA ILE A 142 3.43 -15.80 -8.34
C ILE A 142 3.37 -16.70 -7.11
N GLU A 143 2.46 -16.45 -6.16
CA GLU A 143 2.51 -17.08 -4.85
C GLU A 143 1.13 -17.11 -4.18
N ASN A 144 0.90 -18.09 -3.32
CA ASN A 144 -0.25 -18.13 -2.41
C ASN A 144 0.22 -17.98 -0.97
N LEU A 145 -0.42 -17.10 -0.21
CA LEU A 145 -0.15 -16.86 1.20
C LEU A 145 -1.17 -17.59 2.09
N TYR A 146 -0.67 -18.26 3.11
CA TYR A 146 -1.48 -18.97 4.11
C TYR A 146 -1.14 -18.42 5.49
N SER A 147 -2.15 -18.30 6.36
CA SER A 147 -1.95 -17.88 7.76
C SER A 147 -2.64 -18.83 8.73
N LYS A 148 -2.12 -18.89 9.94
CA LYS A 148 -2.70 -19.65 11.07
C LYS A 148 -2.51 -18.85 12.34
N VAL A 149 -3.60 -18.66 13.10
CA VAL A 149 -3.51 -18.11 14.46
C VAL A 149 -3.04 -19.23 15.39
N LEU A 150 -2.01 -18.95 16.19
CA LEU A 150 -1.45 -19.89 17.17
C LEU A 150 -2.00 -19.64 18.57
#